data_d269aa8c7ec313d99f7240e513d113ac
#
_entry.id   d269aa8c7ec313d99f7240e513d113ac
#
_cell.length_a   1.000
_cell.length_b   1.000
_cell.length_c   1.000
_cell.angle_alpha   90.00
_cell.angle_beta   90.00
_cell.angle_gamma   90.00
#
_symmetry.space_group_name_H-M   'P 1'
#
loop_
_entity.id
_entity.type
_entity.pdbx_description
1 polymer ?
#
loop_
_entity_poly.entity_id
_entity_poly.type
_entity_poly.pdbx_seq_one_letter_code
_entity_poly.pdbx_strand_id
1 'polypeptide(L)'
;MPDEGQSTQISVIKGDITTMDVDVIVNAANSGLSGGGGVDGAIHAAAGPGLIEECQELFKRDGPCAAGNAVVTSGGRLKATWIVHTVGPIWDLHGPVEAPELLTRCYHSSLDIAARVNASSVAFSAISTGVYGFPKELAAPAAVSAVASWLQVKAGTHNMQDIALVCF
;
A
#
# COMPACT_ATOMS: atom_id res chain seq x y z
N MET A 1 -16.12 11.03 -30.34
CA MET A 1 -14.80 10.43 -30.08
C MET A 1 -14.90 9.74 -28.74
N PRO A 2 -14.75 8.43 -28.67
CA PRO A 2 -14.56 7.84 -27.38
C PRO A 2 -13.27 8.43 -26.82
N ASP A 3 -13.37 8.97 -25.62
CA ASP A 3 -12.21 9.37 -24.83
C ASP A 3 -11.30 8.11 -24.78
N GLU A 4 -10.16 8.18 -25.43
CA GLU A 4 -9.13 7.16 -25.22
C GLU A 4 -8.65 7.36 -23.78
N GLY A 5 -9.40 6.78 -22.86
CA GLY A 5 -9.12 6.82 -21.44
C GLY A 5 -7.67 6.46 -21.23
N GLN A 6 -6.90 7.40 -20.72
CA GLN A 6 -5.47 7.25 -20.46
C GLN A 6 -5.28 5.97 -19.64
N SER A 7 -4.68 4.93 -20.24
CA SER A 7 -4.48 3.65 -19.59
C SER A 7 -3.50 3.82 -18.43
N THR A 8 -3.84 3.28 -17.27
CA THR A 8 -2.94 3.25 -16.11
C THR A 8 -1.77 2.33 -16.39
N GLN A 9 -0.56 2.82 -16.20
CA GLN A 9 0.66 2.04 -16.36
C GLN A 9 1.03 1.34 -15.04
N ILE A 10 1.25 0.03 -15.09
CA ILE A 10 1.78 -0.75 -13.98
C ILE A 10 3.25 -1.04 -14.27
N SER A 11 4.13 -0.73 -13.31
CA SER A 11 5.56 -1.01 -13.40
C SER A 11 6.05 -1.76 -12.17
N VAL A 12 7.07 -2.60 -12.36
CA VAL A 12 7.79 -3.26 -11.28
C VAL A 12 9.20 -2.70 -11.27
N ILE A 13 9.60 -2.08 -10.16
CA ILE A 13 10.89 -1.42 -10.04
C ILE A 13 11.64 -1.90 -8.80
N LYS A 14 12.97 -1.86 -8.88
CA LYS A 14 13.85 -2.05 -7.72
C LYS A 14 14.29 -0.69 -7.22
N GLY A 15 14.11 -0.42 -5.94
CA GLY A 15 14.50 0.87 -5.37
C GLY A 15 14.04 1.07 -3.93
N ASP A 16 14.22 2.29 -3.47
CA ASP A 16 13.81 2.74 -2.13
C ASP A 16 12.52 3.53 -2.24
N ILE A 17 11.43 2.98 -1.71
CA ILE A 17 10.10 3.61 -1.77
C ILE A 17 10.07 4.98 -1.05
N THR A 18 10.94 5.18 -0.06
CA THR A 18 11.00 6.45 0.70
C THR A 18 11.53 7.63 -0.11
N THR A 19 12.17 7.37 -1.23
CA THR A 19 12.72 8.41 -2.12
C THR A 19 11.84 8.75 -3.31
N MET A 20 10.73 8.04 -3.49
CA MET A 20 9.89 8.17 -4.67
C MET A 20 9.04 9.44 -4.66
N ASP A 21 9.02 10.11 -5.80
CA ASP A 21 8.19 11.29 -6.04
C ASP A 21 6.86 10.85 -6.66
N VAL A 22 5.95 10.42 -5.81
CA VAL A 22 4.61 9.95 -6.15
C VAL A 22 3.59 10.59 -5.21
N ASP A 23 2.33 10.56 -5.56
CA ASP A 23 1.28 11.12 -4.69
C ASP A 23 1.07 10.28 -3.43
N VAL A 24 1.11 8.96 -3.57
CA VAL A 24 0.87 7.99 -2.50
C VAL A 24 1.96 6.94 -2.48
N ILE A 25 2.52 6.67 -1.30
CA ILE A 25 3.23 5.42 -1.05
C ILE A 25 2.40 4.54 -0.13
N VAL A 26 2.49 3.22 -0.32
CA VAL A 26 1.78 2.24 0.50
C VAL A 26 2.77 1.52 1.40
N ASN A 27 2.57 1.66 2.69
CA ASN A 27 3.35 1.05 3.76
C ASN A 27 2.75 -0.31 4.16
N ALA A 28 3.61 -1.26 4.41
CA ALA A 28 3.25 -2.53 5.06
C ALA A 28 3.32 -2.36 6.57
N ALA A 29 2.21 -2.00 7.18
CA ALA A 29 2.09 -1.70 8.61
C ALA A 29 1.71 -2.93 9.42
N ASN A 30 1.84 -2.83 10.75
CA ASN A 30 1.21 -3.76 11.69
C ASN A 30 -0.17 -3.24 12.12
N SER A 31 -0.97 -4.10 12.73
CA SER A 31 -2.34 -3.77 13.13
C SER A 31 -2.42 -2.66 14.19
N GLY A 32 -1.39 -2.50 14.99
CA GLY A 32 -1.29 -1.43 16.00
C GLY A 32 -0.86 -0.08 15.44
N LEU A 33 -0.47 -0.01 14.17
CA LEU A 33 0.08 1.19 13.52
C LEU A 33 1.26 1.79 14.31
N SER A 34 2.01 0.95 14.98
CA SER A 34 3.01 1.35 15.98
C SER A 34 4.42 1.57 15.43
N GLY A 35 4.58 1.43 14.11
CA GLY A 35 5.91 1.38 13.52
C GLY A 35 6.60 0.04 13.76
N GLY A 36 7.79 -0.12 13.26
CA GLY A 36 8.54 -1.36 13.39
C GLY A 36 9.82 -1.34 12.58
N GLY A 37 10.24 -2.51 12.13
CA GLY A 37 11.41 -2.69 11.27
C GLY A 37 11.05 -2.73 9.78
N GLY A 38 12.01 -3.10 8.96
CA GLY A 38 11.84 -3.22 7.52
C GLY A 38 11.38 -1.93 6.86
N VAL A 39 10.49 -2.05 5.87
CA VAL A 39 9.97 -0.88 5.13
C VAL A 39 9.18 0.07 6.04
N ASP A 40 8.43 -0.46 6.99
CA ASP A 40 7.68 0.36 7.96
C ASP A 40 8.63 1.25 8.76
N GLY A 41 9.71 0.71 9.30
CA GLY A 41 10.74 1.48 10.00
C GLY A 41 11.40 2.52 9.10
N ALA A 42 11.71 2.18 7.87
CA ALA A 42 12.32 3.10 6.90
C ALA A 42 11.38 4.26 6.56
N ILE A 43 10.10 3.99 6.36
CA ILE A 43 9.08 5.02 6.08
C ILE A 43 8.92 5.94 7.29
N HIS A 44 8.81 5.41 8.50
CA HIS A 44 8.71 6.24 9.71
C HIS A 44 9.95 7.12 9.91
N ALA A 45 11.13 6.57 9.70
CA ALA A 45 12.38 7.35 9.81
C ALA A 45 12.42 8.50 8.79
N ALA A 46 12.08 8.24 7.54
CA ALA A 46 12.10 9.23 6.47
C ALA A 46 11.00 10.27 6.59
N ALA A 47 9.79 9.88 7.03
CA ALA A 47 8.66 10.78 7.22
C ALA A 47 8.84 11.73 8.42
N GLY A 48 9.66 11.35 9.38
CA GLY A 48 9.89 12.10 10.60
C GLY A 48 8.90 11.79 11.74
N PRO A 49 9.07 12.42 12.92
CA PRO A 49 8.36 12.03 14.16
C PRO A 49 6.86 12.30 14.12
N GLY A 50 6.38 13.17 13.25
CA GLY A 50 4.95 13.47 13.12
C GLY A 50 4.12 12.29 12.63
N LEU A 51 4.73 11.34 11.91
CA LEU A 51 4.00 10.19 11.38
C LEU A 51 3.48 9.28 12.50
N ILE A 52 4.32 8.96 13.48
CA ILE A 52 3.88 8.09 14.58
C ILE A 52 2.75 8.75 15.40
N GLU A 53 2.77 10.06 15.52
CA GLU A 53 1.70 10.80 16.19
C GLU A 53 0.37 10.68 15.44
N GLU A 54 0.36 10.85 14.11
CA GLU A 54 -0.83 10.62 13.30
C GLU A 54 -1.35 9.18 13.41
N CYS A 55 -0.45 8.20 13.37
CA CYS A 55 -0.81 6.78 13.54
C CYS A 55 -1.44 6.50 14.92
N GLN A 56 -0.89 7.09 15.97
CA GLN A 56 -1.44 6.96 17.33
C GLN A 56 -2.83 7.58 17.43
N GLU A 57 -3.07 8.73 16.81
CA GLU A 57 -4.40 9.35 16.78
C GLU A 57 -5.42 8.47 16.04
N LEU A 58 -5.04 7.88 14.90
CA LEU A 58 -5.89 6.93 14.20
C LEU A 58 -6.23 5.71 15.06
N PHE A 59 -5.24 5.16 15.75
CA PHE A 59 -5.42 4.01 16.63
C PHE A 59 -6.34 4.34 17.81
N LYS A 60 -6.20 5.50 18.42
CA LYS A 60 -7.08 5.95 19.51
C LYS A 60 -8.53 6.11 19.05
N ARG A 61 -8.72 6.63 17.82
CA ARG A 61 -10.05 6.88 17.28
C ARG A 61 -10.76 5.60 16.84
N ASP A 62 -10.06 4.75 16.12
CA ASP A 62 -10.64 3.63 15.37
C ASP A 62 -10.20 2.24 15.86
N GLY A 63 -9.21 2.17 16.78
CA GLY A 63 -8.62 0.91 17.22
C GLY A 63 -7.67 0.30 16.20
N PRO A 64 -7.38 -1.01 16.31
CA PRO A 64 -6.48 -1.70 15.41
C PRO A 64 -6.97 -1.70 13.97
N CYS A 65 -6.03 -1.64 13.03
CA CYS A 65 -6.29 -1.86 11.61
C CYS A 65 -6.20 -3.37 11.33
N ALA A 66 -7.29 -3.97 10.91
CA ALA A 66 -7.32 -5.41 10.63
C ALA A 66 -6.59 -5.75 9.34
N ALA A 67 -6.07 -6.99 9.23
CA ALA A 67 -5.46 -7.48 8.01
C ALA A 67 -6.41 -7.32 6.81
N GLY A 68 -5.88 -6.86 5.70
CA GLY A 68 -6.64 -6.55 4.49
C GLY A 68 -7.22 -5.13 4.43
N ASN A 69 -7.24 -4.41 5.53
CA ASN A 69 -7.69 -3.03 5.60
C ASN A 69 -6.53 -2.04 5.46
N ALA A 70 -6.86 -0.78 5.28
CA ALA A 70 -5.89 0.30 5.14
C ALA A 70 -6.40 1.60 5.75
N VAL A 71 -5.48 2.44 6.16
CA VAL A 71 -5.72 3.81 6.65
C VAL A 71 -4.75 4.78 5.97
N VAL A 72 -5.03 6.07 6.04
CA VAL A 72 -4.21 7.09 5.40
C VAL A 72 -3.71 8.12 6.39
N THR A 73 -2.45 8.53 6.22
CA THR A 73 -1.83 9.66 6.92
C THR A 73 -1.20 10.61 5.90
N SER A 74 -0.77 11.78 6.38
CA SER A 74 0.09 12.65 5.57
C SER A 74 1.47 11.99 5.32
N GLY A 75 2.16 12.48 4.28
CA GLY A 75 3.50 11.99 3.95
C GLY A 75 4.62 12.54 4.84
N GLY A 76 4.32 13.47 5.73
CA GLY A 76 5.35 14.10 6.57
C GLY A 76 6.44 14.75 5.72
N ARG A 77 7.70 14.38 5.97
CA ARG A 77 8.86 14.89 5.23
C ARG A 77 9.15 14.16 3.93
N LEU A 78 8.36 13.15 3.57
CA LEU A 78 8.50 12.43 2.30
C LEU A 78 8.09 13.30 1.12
N LYS A 79 8.54 12.95 -0.09
CA LYS A 79 8.03 13.55 -1.32
C LYS A 79 6.57 13.17 -1.58
N ALA A 80 6.17 11.97 -1.19
CA ALA A 80 4.77 11.54 -1.26
C ALA A 80 3.88 12.44 -0.40
N THR A 81 2.74 12.84 -0.94
CA THR A 81 1.74 13.65 -0.22
C THR A 81 1.05 12.84 0.87
N TRP A 82 0.78 11.56 0.58
CA TRP A 82 0.05 10.66 1.47
C TRP A 82 0.80 9.37 1.68
N ILE A 83 0.63 8.79 2.86
CA ILE A 83 1.02 7.39 3.12
C ILE A 83 -0.26 6.60 3.40
N VAL A 84 -0.48 5.55 2.64
CA VAL A 84 -1.49 4.55 2.93
C VAL A 84 -0.83 3.42 3.71
N HIS A 85 -1.35 3.12 4.89
CA HIS A 85 -0.87 2.04 5.74
C HIS A 85 -1.83 0.87 5.60
N THR A 86 -1.38 -0.23 5.01
CA THR A 86 -2.16 -1.46 4.91
C THR A 86 -1.52 -2.55 5.74
N VAL A 87 -2.35 -3.37 6.36
CA VAL A 87 -1.91 -4.47 7.21
C VAL A 87 -2.04 -5.77 6.44
N GLY A 88 -0.90 -6.32 6.05
CA GLY A 88 -0.86 -7.58 5.30
C GLY A 88 -1.14 -8.79 6.17
N PRO A 89 -1.48 -9.93 5.54
CA PRO A 89 -1.63 -11.18 6.26
C PRO A 89 -0.30 -11.71 6.79
N ILE A 90 -0.37 -12.45 7.88
CA ILE A 90 0.75 -13.25 8.41
C ILE A 90 0.56 -14.66 7.87
N TRP A 91 1.52 -15.15 7.09
CA TRP A 91 1.39 -16.41 6.37
C TRP A 91 1.09 -17.61 7.28
N ASP A 92 1.84 -17.76 8.36
CA ASP A 92 1.66 -18.87 9.28
C ASP A 92 0.35 -18.81 10.08
N LEU A 93 -0.21 -17.62 10.25
CA LEU A 93 -1.46 -17.43 10.98
C LEU A 93 -2.69 -17.63 10.09
N HIS A 94 -2.66 -17.04 8.89
CA HIS A 94 -3.83 -17.03 8.00
C HIS A 94 -3.86 -18.21 7.03
N GLY A 95 -2.69 -18.76 6.67
CA GLY A 95 -2.58 -19.94 5.82
C GLY A 95 -2.72 -19.68 4.32
N PRO A 96 -2.52 -20.75 3.50
CA PRO A 96 -2.37 -20.62 2.05
C PRO A 96 -3.66 -20.29 1.30
N VAL A 97 -4.83 -20.36 1.94
CA VAL A 97 -6.11 -19.96 1.32
C VAL A 97 -6.48 -18.53 1.71
N GLU A 98 -6.48 -18.21 3.00
CA GLU A 98 -6.90 -16.89 3.49
C GLU A 98 -5.87 -15.80 3.23
N ALA A 99 -4.56 -16.09 3.36
CA ALA A 99 -3.53 -15.09 3.20
C ALA A 99 -3.52 -14.46 1.79
N PRO A 100 -3.66 -15.20 0.68
CA PRO A 100 -3.78 -14.58 -0.64
C PRO A 100 -5.01 -13.68 -0.81
N GLU A 101 -6.14 -14.05 -0.23
CA GLU A 101 -7.36 -13.22 -0.25
C GLU A 101 -7.15 -11.90 0.52
N LEU A 102 -6.53 -11.97 1.69
CA LEU A 102 -6.19 -10.79 2.49
C LEU A 102 -5.17 -9.90 1.79
N LEU A 103 -4.18 -10.49 1.13
CA LEU A 103 -3.19 -9.74 0.36
C LEU A 103 -3.85 -8.98 -0.79
N THR A 104 -4.74 -9.61 -1.53
CA THR A 104 -5.54 -8.95 -2.58
C THR A 104 -6.34 -7.77 -2.00
N ARG A 105 -6.96 -7.95 -0.85
CA ARG A 105 -7.69 -6.88 -0.15
C ARG A 105 -6.80 -5.71 0.25
N CYS A 106 -5.55 -5.97 0.63
CA CYS A 106 -4.60 -4.89 0.92
C CYS A 106 -4.39 -3.98 -0.28
N TYR A 107 -4.19 -4.55 -1.46
CA TYR A 107 -4.03 -3.79 -2.71
C TYR A 107 -5.31 -3.03 -3.05
N HIS A 108 -6.47 -3.67 -2.98
CA HIS A 108 -7.75 -3.05 -3.27
C HIS A 108 -8.10 -1.93 -2.29
N SER A 109 -7.96 -2.16 -0.98
CA SER A 109 -8.22 -1.15 0.05
C SER A 109 -7.29 0.07 -0.11
N SER A 110 -6.03 -0.16 -0.43
CA SER A 110 -5.04 0.89 -0.64
C SER A 110 -5.37 1.72 -1.89
N LEU A 111 -5.75 1.09 -2.98
CA LEU A 111 -6.15 1.79 -4.21
C LEU A 111 -7.47 2.54 -4.05
N ASP A 112 -8.42 2.01 -3.27
CA ASP A 112 -9.65 2.73 -2.94
C ASP A 112 -9.36 4.05 -2.21
N ILE A 113 -8.43 4.04 -1.25
CA ILE A 113 -8.00 5.25 -0.55
C ILE A 113 -7.26 6.19 -1.48
N ALA A 114 -6.34 5.69 -2.29
CA ALA A 114 -5.62 6.49 -3.27
C ALA A 114 -6.57 7.20 -4.25
N ALA A 115 -7.62 6.52 -4.68
CA ALA A 115 -8.66 7.13 -5.51
C ALA A 115 -9.42 8.23 -4.77
N ARG A 116 -9.74 8.03 -3.50
CA ARG A 116 -10.43 9.04 -2.68
C ARG A 116 -9.61 10.31 -2.46
N VAL A 117 -8.30 10.21 -2.35
CA VAL A 117 -7.41 11.39 -2.25
C VAL A 117 -7.02 11.93 -3.63
N ASN A 118 -7.63 11.41 -4.68
CA ASN A 118 -7.44 11.84 -6.06
C ASN A 118 -5.98 11.69 -6.55
N ALA A 119 -5.32 10.61 -6.17
CA ALA A 119 -3.95 10.34 -6.57
C ALA A 119 -3.84 9.99 -8.06
N SER A 120 -2.77 10.46 -8.69
CA SER A 120 -2.39 10.07 -10.05
C SER A 120 -1.24 9.06 -10.08
N SER A 121 -0.48 8.93 -8.99
CA SER A 121 0.65 8.03 -8.87
C SER A 121 0.68 7.35 -7.49
N VAL A 122 0.90 6.04 -7.50
CA VAL A 122 0.96 5.21 -6.30
C VAL A 122 2.16 4.27 -6.39
N ALA A 123 2.91 4.15 -5.29
CA ALA A 123 3.97 3.17 -5.17
C ALA A 123 3.68 2.23 -4.01
N PHE A 124 3.69 0.93 -4.29
CA PHE A 124 3.48 -0.11 -3.29
C PHE A 124 4.79 -0.71 -2.81
N SER A 125 4.93 -0.86 -1.49
CA SER A 125 5.92 -1.76 -0.91
C SER A 125 5.54 -3.23 -1.12
N ALA A 126 6.47 -4.15 -0.89
CA ALA A 126 6.23 -5.59 -0.98
C ALA A 126 5.51 -6.08 0.30
N ILE A 127 4.18 -6.02 0.28
CA ILE A 127 3.33 -6.33 1.44
C ILE A 127 3.49 -7.79 1.86
N SER A 128 3.62 -8.04 3.16
CA SER A 128 3.70 -9.35 3.82
C SER A 128 4.93 -10.22 3.48
N THR A 129 5.84 -9.78 2.64
CA THR A 129 6.99 -10.60 2.19
C THR A 129 8.21 -10.55 3.11
N GLY A 130 8.21 -9.72 4.13
CA GLY A 130 9.23 -9.68 5.17
C GLY A 130 8.93 -10.67 6.30
N VAL A 131 8.88 -10.18 7.54
CA VAL A 131 8.63 -11.00 8.73
C VAL A 131 7.28 -11.70 8.74
N TYR A 132 6.29 -11.23 7.97
CA TYR A 132 4.99 -11.90 7.85
C TYR A 132 5.04 -13.16 6.98
N GLY A 133 6.14 -13.41 6.29
CA GLY A 133 6.47 -14.70 5.71
C GLY A 133 5.69 -15.11 4.47
N PHE A 134 4.95 -14.22 3.82
CA PHE A 134 4.28 -14.55 2.57
C PHE A 134 5.33 -14.94 1.52
N PRO A 135 5.21 -16.12 0.87
CA PRO A 135 6.19 -16.55 -0.14
C PRO A 135 6.30 -15.55 -1.27
N LYS A 136 7.53 -15.09 -1.54
CA LYS A 136 7.79 -14.03 -2.55
C LYS A 136 7.33 -14.44 -3.95
N GLU A 137 7.53 -15.70 -4.29
CA GLU A 137 7.13 -16.26 -5.60
C GLU A 137 5.60 -16.28 -5.81
N LEU A 138 4.82 -16.25 -4.73
CA LEU A 138 3.36 -16.14 -4.77
C LEU A 138 2.89 -14.70 -4.66
N ALA A 139 3.64 -13.85 -3.94
CA ALA A 139 3.26 -12.47 -3.66
C ALA A 139 3.30 -11.58 -4.90
N ALA A 140 4.32 -11.71 -5.75
CA ALA A 140 4.47 -10.87 -6.93
C ALA A 140 3.33 -11.08 -7.95
N PRO A 141 2.98 -12.31 -8.37
CA PRO A 141 1.81 -12.52 -9.21
C PRO A 141 0.50 -12.07 -8.58
N ALA A 142 0.34 -12.27 -7.26
CA ALA A 142 -0.85 -11.83 -6.54
C ALA A 142 -0.99 -10.31 -6.56
N ALA A 143 0.10 -9.58 -6.37
CA ALA A 143 0.12 -8.12 -6.43
C ALA A 143 -0.31 -7.60 -7.82
N VAL A 144 0.29 -8.12 -8.88
CA VAL A 144 -0.03 -7.73 -10.26
C VAL A 144 -1.49 -8.03 -10.58
N SER A 145 -1.96 -9.22 -10.23
CA SER A 145 -3.35 -9.65 -10.45
C SER A 145 -4.34 -8.77 -9.68
N ALA A 146 -4.05 -8.44 -8.42
CA ALA A 146 -4.90 -7.59 -7.59
C ALA A 146 -5.02 -6.18 -8.17
N VAL A 147 -3.91 -5.57 -8.57
CA VAL A 147 -3.90 -4.23 -9.18
C VAL A 147 -4.64 -4.24 -10.52
N ALA A 148 -4.40 -5.23 -11.37
CA ALA A 148 -5.06 -5.35 -12.66
C ALA A 148 -6.58 -5.51 -12.52
N SER A 149 -7.03 -6.34 -11.57
CA SER A 149 -8.47 -6.55 -11.34
C SER A 149 -9.15 -5.29 -10.78
N TRP A 150 -8.48 -4.56 -9.91
CA TRP A 150 -8.99 -3.30 -9.39
C TRP A 150 -9.16 -2.26 -10.50
N LEU A 151 -8.16 -2.13 -11.37
CA LEU A 151 -8.22 -1.21 -12.52
C LEU A 151 -9.35 -1.54 -13.47
N GLN A 152 -9.63 -2.83 -13.69
CA GLN A 152 -10.72 -3.27 -14.54
C GLN A 152 -12.09 -2.94 -13.92
N VAL A 153 -12.28 -3.22 -12.63
CA VAL A 153 -13.55 -2.98 -11.92
C VAL A 153 -13.82 -1.48 -11.74
N LYS A 154 -12.78 -0.69 -11.49
CA LYS A 154 -12.88 0.74 -11.17
C LYS A 154 -12.62 1.66 -12.38
N ALA A 155 -12.60 1.12 -13.59
CA ALA A 155 -12.39 1.89 -14.80
C ALA A 155 -13.33 3.11 -14.87
N GLY A 156 -12.76 4.28 -15.17
CA GLY A 156 -13.51 5.55 -15.26
C GLY A 156 -13.83 6.21 -13.91
N THR A 157 -13.41 5.63 -12.77
CA THR A 157 -13.74 6.15 -11.43
C THR A 157 -12.52 6.69 -10.67
N HIS A 158 -11.36 6.74 -11.31
CA HIS A 158 -10.11 7.19 -10.69
C HIS A 158 -9.27 7.99 -11.68
N ASN A 159 -8.25 8.69 -11.16
CA ASN A 159 -7.31 9.47 -11.96
C ASN A 159 -5.89 8.89 -11.95
N MET A 160 -5.72 7.63 -11.59
CA MET A 160 -4.40 7.00 -11.52
C MET A 160 -3.83 6.78 -12.91
N GLN A 161 -2.60 7.25 -13.10
CA GLN A 161 -1.81 7.11 -14.33
C GLN A 161 -0.69 6.10 -14.17
N ASP A 162 -0.08 6.05 -12.99
CA ASP A 162 1.08 5.21 -12.70
C ASP A 162 0.91 4.48 -11.36
N ILE A 163 1.08 3.17 -11.40
CA ILE A 163 1.15 2.32 -10.21
C ILE A 163 2.47 1.54 -10.27
N ALA A 164 3.35 1.77 -9.30
CA ALA A 164 4.63 1.08 -9.19
C ALA A 164 4.58 0.04 -8.08
N LEU A 165 5.08 -1.15 -8.37
CA LEU A 165 5.34 -2.19 -7.38
C LEU A 165 6.85 -2.16 -7.10
N VAL A 166 7.22 -1.76 -5.89
CA VAL A 166 8.60 -1.47 -5.53
C VAL A 166 9.21 -2.63 -4.77
N CYS A 167 10.25 -3.23 -5.34
CA CYS A 167 11.07 -4.25 -4.68
C CYS A 167 12.32 -3.58 -4.11
N PHE A 168 12.66 -3.97 -2.91
CA PHE A 168 13.86 -3.46 -2.24
C PHE A 168 15.14 -4.13 -2.75
#